data_df5b6b73d99c1092dbeda991a9f9305b
#
_entry.id   df5b6b73d99c1092dbeda991a9f9305b
#
_cell.length_a   1.000
_cell.length_b   1.000
_cell.length_c   1.000
_cell.angle_alpha   90.00
_cell.angle_beta   90.00
_cell.angle_gamma   90.00
#
_symmetry.space_group_name_H-M   'P 1'
#
loop_
_entity.id
_entity.type
_entity.pdbx_description
1 polymer ?
#
loop_
_entity_poly.entity_id
_entity_poly.type
_entity_poly.pdbx_seq_one_letter_code
_entity_poly.pdbx_strand_id
1 'polypeptide(L)'
;ALDITDQLIKFGKVKRGYLGVSAQDLTTDLSKAFGINTNKGSIITQVQKNSPADKAGIKIGDVVTKINGQAIKNTAAMRNKIGLLKLNSIISMQLSRKGKVVTVKVKILEPKISKKSGIKINTRLQGIVFSEIKEGMQEYGKITGIKIVKMRKDSKAYLVGIRPNDIILSINNIPVQKIKDLEIVSGKNDSELVMH
;
A
#
# COMPACT_ATOMS: atom_id res chain seq x y z
N ALA A 1 11.56 -6.37 -18.22
CA ALA A 1 10.62 -5.46 -17.58
C ALA A 1 10.00 -4.61 -18.67
N LEU A 2 8.66 -4.57 -18.76
CA LEU A 2 8.02 -3.51 -19.54
C LEU A 2 8.48 -2.20 -18.89
N ASP A 3 9.10 -1.36 -19.69
CA ASP A 3 9.59 -0.07 -19.24
C ASP A 3 8.40 0.74 -18.69
N ILE A 4 8.64 1.60 -17.72
CA ILE A 4 7.62 2.49 -17.14
C ILE A 4 6.94 3.27 -18.29
N THR A 5 7.69 3.64 -19.31
CA THR A 5 7.22 4.29 -20.52
C THR A 5 6.17 3.46 -21.26
N ASP A 6 6.41 2.16 -21.46
CA ASP A 6 5.45 1.25 -22.12
C ASP A 6 4.16 1.10 -21.33
N GLN A 7 4.25 1.09 -19.99
CA GLN A 7 3.07 1.04 -19.14
C GLN A 7 2.25 2.33 -19.18
N LEU A 8 2.91 3.49 -19.22
CA LEU A 8 2.26 4.79 -19.36
C LEU A 8 1.57 4.93 -20.72
N ILE A 9 2.22 4.52 -21.79
CA ILE A 9 1.66 4.56 -23.15
C ILE A 9 0.45 3.62 -23.28
N LYS A 10 0.57 2.36 -22.80
CA LYS A 10 -0.49 1.35 -22.98
C LYS A 10 -1.65 1.49 -21.99
N PHE A 11 -1.41 1.96 -20.78
CA PHE A 11 -2.40 1.92 -19.69
C PHE A 11 -2.68 3.29 -19.05
N GLY A 12 -1.98 4.35 -19.47
CA GLY A 12 -2.10 5.69 -18.86
C GLY A 12 -1.66 5.77 -17.38
N LYS A 13 -1.10 4.66 -16.83
CA LYS A 13 -0.66 4.55 -15.42
C LYS A 13 0.32 3.41 -15.24
N VAL A 14 1.23 3.58 -14.28
CA VAL A 14 2.14 2.51 -13.84
C VAL A 14 1.38 1.57 -12.89
N LYS A 15 1.27 0.32 -13.25
CA LYS A 15 0.74 -0.74 -12.39
C LYS A 15 1.87 -1.27 -11.51
N ARG A 16 1.76 -1.12 -10.20
CA ARG A 16 2.78 -1.57 -9.25
C ARG A 16 2.50 -2.96 -8.74
N GLY A 17 3.56 -3.74 -8.59
CA GLY A 17 3.52 -5.06 -7.98
C GLY A 17 3.17 -4.97 -6.48
N TYR A 18 2.49 -5.99 -6.00
CA TYR A 18 1.98 -6.13 -4.64
C TYR A 18 2.31 -7.48 -4.04
N LEU A 19 2.74 -7.50 -2.78
CA LEU A 19 3.01 -8.71 -1.99
C LEU A 19 2.01 -8.91 -0.85
N GLY A 20 1.55 -7.85 -0.22
CA GLY A 20 0.67 -7.87 0.95
C GLY A 20 1.42 -8.03 2.26
N VAL A 21 2.48 -7.24 2.44
CA VAL A 21 3.26 -7.20 3.69
C VAL A 21 3.42 -5.76 4.18
N SER A 22 3.46 -5.59 5.50
CA SER A 22 4.08 -4.42 6.12
C SER A 22 5.48 -4.78 6.55
N ALA A 23 6.40 -3.84 6.44
CA ALA A 23 7.80 -4.07 6.76
C ALA A 23 8.47 -2.79 7.25
N GLN A 24 9.52 -2.92 8.03
CA GLN A 24 10.37 -1.84 8.51
C GLN A 24 11.83 -2.15 8.25
N ASP A 25 12.68 -1.14 8.37
CA ASP A 25 14.11 -1.30 8.17
C ASP A 25 14.72 -2.17 9.27
N LEU A 26 15.68 -3.00 8.88
CA LEU A 26 16.44 -3.79 9.84
C LEU A 26 17.49 -2.89 10.51
N THR A 27 17.25 -2.56 11.79
CA THR A 27 18.23 -1.83 12.61
C THR A 27 19.27 -2.80 13.19
N THR A 28 20.36 -2.24 13.71
CA THR A 28 21.44 -3.04 14.38
C THR A 28 20.87 -3.84 15.56
N ASP A 29 19.97 -3.23 16.35
CA ASP A 29 19.37 -3.90 17.50
C ASP A 29 18.44 -5.04 17.09
N LEU A 30 17.63 -4.81 16.06
CA LEU A 30 16.79 -5.85 15.48
C LEU A 30 17.63 -6.99 14.88
N SER A 31 18.74 -6.67 14.21
CA SER A 31 19.60 -7.70 13.64
C SER A 31 20.20 -8.61 14.72
N LYS A 32 20.64 -8.04 15.83
CA LYS A 32 21.13 -8.80 17.01
C LYS A 32 20.00 -9.65 17.61
N ALA A 33 18.83 -9.07 17.83
CA ALA A 33 17.69 -9.76 18.41
C ALA A 33 17.20 -10.96 17.57
N PHE A 34 17.32 -10.86 16.24
CA PHE A 34 16.93 -11.91 15.30
C PHE A 34 18.10 -12.85 14.88
N GLY A 35 19.29 -12.67 15.45
CA GLY A 35 20.47 -13.48 15.15
C GLY A 35 20.95 -13.36 13.69
N ILE A 36 20.88 -12.16 13.13
CA ILE A 36 21.19 -11.86 11.72
C ILE A 36 22.51 -11.10 11.65
N ASN A 37 23.50 -11.61 10.92
CA ASN A 37 24.83 -11.02 10.77
C ASN A 37 24.89 -9.87 9.76
N THR A 38 23.83 -9.06 9.65
CA THR A 38 23.77 -7.87 8.79
C THR A 38 22.76 -6.90 9.32
N ASN A 39 23.02 -5.60 9.15
CA ASN A 39 22.06 -4.52 9.40
C ASN A 39 21.33 -4.07 8.12
N LYS A 40 21.48 -4.83 7.02
CA LYS A 40 20.84 -4.55 5.73
C LYS A 40 19.71 -5.52 5.50
N GLY A 41 18.55 -5.00 5.13
CA GLY A 41 17.36 -5.79 4.86
C GLY A 41 16.09 -5.10 5.30
N SER A 42 14.99 -5.81 5.17
CA SER A 42 13.67 -5.33 5.58
C SER A 42 12.96 -6.42 6.38
N ILE A 43 12.61 -6.15 7.63
CA ILE A 43 11.91 -7.09 8.50
C ILE A 43 10.39 -6.99 8.27
N ILE A 44 9.74 -8.13 8.09
CA ILE A 44 8.30 -8.24 7.89
C ILE A 44 7.59 -8.10 9.25
N THR A 45 6.76 -7.06 9.39
CA THR A 45 5.99 -6.77 10.61
C THR A 45 4.54 -7.24 10.53
N GLN A 46 3.99 -7.35 9.31
CA GLN A 46 2.66 -7.90 9.07
C GLN A 46 2.62 -8.67 7.75
N VAL A 47 1.77 -9.71 7.69
CA VAL A 47 1.43 -10.42 6.45
C VAL A 47 -0.09 -10.40 6.31
N GLN A 48 -0.58 -9.86 5.20
CA GLN A 48 -2.00 -9.79 4.93
C GLN A 48 -2.53 -11.18 4.55
N LYS A 49 -3.58 -11.63 5.22
CA LYS A 49 -4.22 -12.92 4.95
C LYS A 49 -4.67 -13.05 3.48
N ASN A 50 -4.44 -14.19 2.88
CA ASN A 50 -4.71 -14.51 1.46
C ASN A 50 -3.92 -13.66 0.45
N SER A 51 -2.89 -12.93 0.89
CA SER A 51 -1.98 -12.19 0.01
C SER A 51 -1.00 -13.12 -0.73
N PRO A 52 -0.27 -12.61 -1.75
CA PRO A 52 0.84 -13.35 -2.35
C PRO A 52 1.90 -13.81 -1.35
N ALA A 53 2.24 -12.96 -0.39
CA ALA A 53 3.21 -13.27 0.66
C ALA A 53 2.73 -14.40 1.58
N ASP A 54 1.46 -14.34 2.02
CA ASP A 54 0.84 -15.37 2.85
C ASP A 54 0.84 -16.73 2.14
N LYS A 55 0.42 -16.76 0.88
CA LYS A 55 0.42 -17.97 0.04
C LYS A 55 1.81 -18.55 -0.22
N ALA A 56 2.84 -17.70 -0.22
CA ALA A 56 4.24 -18.11 -0.37
C ALA A 56 4.88 -18.54 0.95
N GLY A 57 4.15 -18.47 2.08
CA GLY A 57 4.64 -18.87 3.39
C GLY A 57 5.61 -17.87 4.03
N ILE A 58 5.56 -16.59 3.64
CA ILE A 58 6.27 -15.50 4.32
C ILE A 58 5.59 -15.28 5.68
N LYS A 59 6.39 -15.09 6.72
CA LYS A 59 5.92 -14.94 8.10
C LYS A 59 6.38 -13.61 8.71
N ILE A 60 5.68 -13.17 9.73
CA ILE A 60 6.13 -12.07 10.59
C ILE A 60 7.47 -12.44 11.21
N GLY A 61 8.40 -11.49 11.23
CA GLY A 61 9.77 -11.70 11.70
C GLY A 61 10.75 -12.21 10.63
N ASP A 62 10.29 -12.53 9.42
CA ASP A 62 11.20 -12.79 8.31
C ASP A 62 11.93 -11.51 7.90
N VAL A 63 13.22 -11.61 7.63
CA VAL A 63 14.01 -10.50 7.10
C VAL A 63 14.33 -10.76 5.64
N VAL A 64 13.83 -9.89 4.78
CA VAL A 64 14.09 -9.94 3.33
C VAL A 64 15.50 -9.44 3.06
N THR A 65 16.37 -10.33 2.56
CA THR A 65 17.77 -10.03 2.27
C THR A 65 18.06 -9.89 0.77
N LYS A 66 17.38 -10.66 -0.09
CA LYS A 66 17.52 -10.58 -1.56
C LYS A 66 16.20 -10.79 -2.26
N ILE A 67 16.05 -10.18 -3.44
CA ILE A 67 14.96 -10.41 -4.40
C ILE A 67 15.59 -10.64 -5.77
N ASN A 68 15.30 -11.78 -6.41
CA ASN A 68 15.90 -12.22 -7.67
C ASN A 68 17.45 -12.10 -7.65
N GLY A 69 18.07 -12.57 -6.57
CA GLY A 69 19.52 -12.54 -6.38
C GLY A 69 20.11 -11.17 -5.97
N GLN A 70 19.36 -10.07 -6.10
CA GLN A 70 19.84 -8.74 -5.77
C GLN A 70 19.57 -8.38 -4.31
N ALA A 71 20.59 -7.89 -3.62
CA ALA A 71 20.51 -7.54 -2.20
C ALA A 71 19.52 -6.40 -1.95
N ILE A 72 18.79 -6.51 -0.85
CA ILE A 72 17.87 -5.48 -0.34
C ILE A 72 18.55 -4.75 0.82
N LYS A 73 18.71 -3.44 0.67
CA LYS A 73 19.37 -2.61 1.70
C LYS A 73 18.40 -2.18 2.81
N ASN A 74 17.17 -1.87 2.46
CA ASN A 74 16.14 -1.33 3.36
C ASN A 74 14.73 -1.55 2.78
N THR A 75 13.71 -1.17 3.51
CA THR A 75 12.30 -1.29 3.14
C THR A 75 11.93 -0.47 1.91
N ALA A 76 12.50 0.71 1.75
CA ALA A 76 12.26 1.55 0.57
C ALA A 76 12.78 0.85 -0.71
N ALA A 77 14.00 0.28 -0.66
CA ALA A 77 14.58 -0.49 -1.76
C ALA A 77 13.73 -1.74 -2.08
N MET A 78 13.23 -2.44 -1.06
CA MET A 78 12.32 -3.58 -1.22
C MET A 78 11.03 -3.16 -1.95
N ARG A 79 10.36 -2.11 -1.48
CA ARG A 79 9.11 -1.60 -2.06
C ARG A 79 9.30 -1.16 -3.52
N ASN A 80 10.35 -0.40 -3.80
CA ASN A 80 10.65 0.07 -5.15
C ASN A 80 10.89 -1.10 -6.08
N LYS A 81 11.69 -2.08 -5.65
CA LYS A 81 11.97 -3.27 -6.45
C LYS A 81 10.71 -4.08 -6.76
N ILE A 82 9.89 -4.37 -5.75
CA ILE A 82 8.62 -5.10 -5.94
C ILE A 82 7.67 -4.30 -6.84
N GLY A 83 7.58 -3.00 -6.63
CA GLY A 83 6.70 -2.11 -7.41
C GLY A 83 7.03 -2.07 -8.91
N LEU A 84 8.29 -2.30 -9.30
CA LEU A 84 8.74 -2.30 -10.69
C LEU A 84 8.67 -3.68 -11.36
N LEU A 85 8.35 -4.74 -10.61
CA LEU A 85 8.28 -6.09 -11.17
C LEU A 85 7.01 -6.28 -12.02
N LYS A 86 7.15 -7.08 -13.07
CA LYS A 86 6.03 -7.43 -13.94
C LYS A 86 4.94 -8.15 -13.15
N LEU A 87 3.70 -7.70 -13.30
CA LEU A 87 2.54 -8.38 -12.71
C LEU A 87 2.44 -9.82 -13.23
N ASN A 88 2.00 -10.71 -12.36
CA ASN A 88 1.91 -12.16 -12.58
C ASN A 88 3.27 -12.89 -12.73
N SER A 89 4.41 -12.19 -12.63
CA SER A 89 5.71 -12.87 -12.58
C SER A 89 5.90 -13.58 -11.23
N ILE A 90 6.67 -14.66 -11.27
CA ILE A 90 7.13 -15.36 -10.07
C ILE A 90 8.54 -14.87 -9.78
N ILE A 91 8.77 -14.44 -8.55
CA ILE A 91 10.07 -13.97 -8.08
C ILE A 91 10.62 -14.90 -7.02
N SER A 92 11.94 -14.93 -6.90
CA SER A 92 12.66 -15.59 -5.81
C SER A 92 12.98 -14.58 -4.73
N MET A 93 12.55 -14.83 -3.49
CA MET A 93 12.90 -14.01 -2.33
C MET A 93 13.73 -14.84 -1.35
N GLN A 94 14.91 -14.32 -1.00
CA GLN A 94 15.73 -14.89 0.06
C GLN A 94 15.42 -14.16 1.36
N LEU A 95 15.06 -14.93 2.36
CA LEU A 95 14.68 -14.46 3.69
C LEU A 95 15.65 -15.02 4.73
N SER A 96 15.92 -14.28 5.79
CA SER A 96 16.47 -14.84 7.02
C SER A 96 15.31 -15.06 7.99
N ARG A 97 15.11 -16.31 8.41
CA ARG A 97 14.09 -16.74 9.37
C ARG A 97 14.78 -17.40 10.56
N LYS A 98 14.77 -16.73 11.72
CA LYS A 98 15.47 -17.21 12.93
C LYS A 98 16.94 -17.59 12.64
N GLY A 99 17.67 -16.69 11.93
CA GLY A 99 19.07 -16.91 11.55
C GLY A 99 19.30 -17.88 10.38
N LYS A 100 18.29 -18.62 9.93
CA LYS A 100 18.42 -19.55 8.79
C LYS A 100 17.97 -18.91 7.49
N VAL A 101 18.70 -19.19 6.41
CA VAL A 101 18.34 -18.72 5.07
C VAL A 101 17.22 -19.58 4.50
N VAL A 102 16.11 -18.92 4.10
CA VAL A 102 14.95 -19.54 3.46
C VAL A 102 14.72 -18.86 2.12
N THR A 103 14.51 -19.64 1.06
CA THR A 103 14.13 -19.10 -0.25
C THR A 103 12.69 -19.46 -0.56
N VAL A 104 11.89 -18.45 -0.89
CA VAL A 104 10.48 -18.61 -1.28
C VAL A 104 10.23 -18.08 -2.67
N LYS A 105 9.31 -18.70 -3.40
CA LYS A 105 8.83 -18.21 -4.70
C LYS A 105 7.49 -17.50 -4.49
N VAL A 106 7.41 -16.25 -4.91
CA VAL A 106 6.23 -15.41 -4.71
C VAL A 106 5.71 -14.89 -6.05
N LYS A 107 4.41 -15.02 -6.28
CA LYS A 107 3.76 -14.44 -7.46
C LYS A 107 3.41 -12.98 -7.18
N ILE A 108 3.87 -12.06 -8.04
CA ILE A 108 3.53 -10.64 -7.95
C ILE A 108 2.13 -10.41 -8.51
N LEU A 109 1.25 -9.81 -7.70
CA LEU A 109 -0.11 -9.51 -8.11
C LEU A 109 -0.36 -7.99 -8.16
N GLU A 110 -1.48 -7.59 -8.76
CA GLU A 110 -2.00 -6.23 -8.64
C GLU A 110 -2.72 -6.09 -7.28
N PRO A 111 -2.55 -4.98 -6.54
CA PRO A 111 -3.24 -4.79 -5.28
C PRO A 111 -4.76 -4.74 -5.49
N LYS A 112 -5.49 -5.47 -4.66
CA LYS A 112 -6.97 -5.37 -4.62
C LYS A 112 -7.35 -4.08 -3.89
N ILE A 113 -7.67 -3.05 -4.64
CA ILE A 113 -8.12 -1.76 -4.10
C ILE A 113 -9.59 -1.92 -3.67
N SER A 114 -9.84 -1.89 -2.37
CA SER A 114 -11.20 -1.82 -1.83
C SER A 114 -11.76 -0.43 -2.08
N LYS A 115 -12.74 -0.32 -2.97
CA LYS A 115 -13.43 0.94 -3.28
C LYS A 115 -14.75 0.98 -2.51
N LYS A 116 -15.07 2.12 -1.92
CA LYS A 116 -16.36 2.36 -1.28
C LYS A 116 -17.02 3.62 -1.83
N SER A 117 -18.29 3.50 -2.21
CA SER A 117 -19.07 4.63 -2.68
C SER A 117 -19.44 5.54 -1.51
N GLY A 118 -19.29 6.85 -1.69
CA GLY A 118 -19.59 7.86 -0.69
C GLY A 118 -21.04 7.85 -0.22
N ILE A 119 -21.99 7.55 -1.11
CA ILE A 119 -23.41 7.43 -0.75
C ILE A 119 -23.67 6.33 0.30
N LYS A 120 -22.82 5.28 0.33
CA LYS A 120 -22.88 4.21 1.36
C LYS A 120 -22.25 4.64 2.68
N ILE A 121 -21.60 5.78 2.71
CA ILE A 121 -20.95 6.35 3.90
C ILE A 121 -21.84 7.46 4.45
N ASN A 122 -22.17 8.44 3.61
CA ASN A 122 -23.03 9.58 3.92
C ASN A 122 -23.62 10.11 2.62
N THR A 123 -24.89 10.54 2.62
CA THR A 123 -25.58 11.08 1.43
C THR A 123 -24.90 12.31 0.86
N ARG A 124 -24.23 13.12 1.69
CA ARG A 124 -23.45 14.31 1.27
C ARG A 124 -22.24 13.94 0.43
N LEU A 125 -21.73 12.72 0.57
CA LEU A 125 -20.60 12.19 -0.19
C LEU A 125 -21.04 11.46 -1.47
N GLN A 126 -22.29 11.67 -1.88
CA GLN A 126 -22.83 11.10 -3.12
C GLN A 126 -21.98 11.51 -4.33
N GLY A 127 -21.77 10.57 -5.24
CA GLY A 127 -20.99 10.79 -6.46
C GLY A 127 -19.48 10.65 -6.27
N ILE A 128 -18.99 10.37 -5.06
CA ILE A 128 -17.58 10.16 -4.77
C ILE A 128 -17.32 8.67 -4.50
N VAL A 129 -16.18 8.17 -4.96
CA VAL A 129 -15.68 6.82 -4.66
C VAL A 129 -14.34 6.94 -3.96
N PHE A 130 -14.26 6.37 -2.78
CA PHE A 130 -13.10 6.41 -1.90
C PHE A 130 -12.33 5.10 -1.92
N SER A 131 -11.04 5.17 -1.59
CA SER A 131 -10.18 4.03 -1.30
C SER A 131 -9.18 4.37 -0.20
N GLU A 132 -8.91 3.42 0.67
CA GLU A 132 -7.76 3.50 1.56
C GLU A 132 -6.47 3.42 0.75
N ILE A 133 -5.41 4.12 1.20
CA ILE A 133 -4.07 4.01 0.62
C ILE A 133 -3.46 2.70 1.10
N LYS A 134 -3.19 1.79 0.16
CA LYS A 134 -2.65 0.44 0.44
C LYS A 134 -1.38 0.19 -0.35
N GLU A 135 -0.63 -0.83 0.07
CA GLU A 135 0.54 -1.32 -0.64
C GLU A 135 0.25 -1.49 -2.13
N GLY A 136 1.20 -1.08 -2.98
CA GLY A 136 1.06 -1.04 -4.43
C GLY A 136 0.50 0.26 -4.99
N MET A 137 0.00 1.16 -4.14
CA MET A 137 -0.31 2.54 -4.53
C MET A 137 0.93 3.43 -4.46
N GLN A 138 0.97 4.48 -5.28
CA GLN A 138 2.13 5.38 -5.38
C GLN A 138 2.37 6.15 -4.08
N GLU A 139 1.30 6.42 -3.35
CA GLU A 139 1.26 7.19 -2.11
C GLU A 139 1.60 6.35 -0.87
N TYR A 140 1.56 5.02 -0.97
CA TYR A 140 1.76 4.13 0.18
C TYR A 140 3.13 4.32 0.84
N GLY A 141 3.09 4.54 2.15
CA GLY A 141 4.29 4.80 2.98
C GLY A 141 4.86 6.21 2.86
N LYS A 142 4.22 7.09 2.07
CA LYS A 142 4.59 8.52 1.95
C LYS A 142 3.56 9.42 2.61
N ILE A 143 2.27 9.08 2.44
CA ILE A 143 1.17 9.87 2.95
C ILE A 143 0.10 8.93 3.51
N THR A 144 -0.58 9.35 4.55
CA THR A 144 -1.67 8.61 5.19
C THR A 144 -2.97 9.39 4.98
N GLY A 145 -4.02 8.72 4.51
CA GLY A 145 -5.29 9.38 4.22
C GLY A 145 -6.21 8.51 3.38
N ILE A 146 -7.32 9.10 2.93
CA ILE A 146 -8.31 8.46 2.07
C ILE A 146 -8.23 9.05 0.67
N LYS A 147 -7.93 8.21 -0.33
CA LYS A 147 -7.83 8.64 -1.72
C LYS A 147 -9.19 8.69 -2.40
N ILE A 148 -9.47 9.77 -3.12
CA ILE A 148 -10.60 9.88 -4.02
C ILE A 148 -10.24 9.19 -5.34
N VAL A 149 -10.91 8.07 -5.62
CA VAL A 149 -10.62 7.25 -6.82
C VAL A 149 -11.43 7.72 -8.02
N LYS A 150 -12.68 8.14 -7.77
CA LYS A 150 -13.64 8.56 -8.80
C LYS A 150 -14.57 9.61 -8.22
N MET A 151 -15.00 10.55 -9.05
CA MET A 151 -15.94 11.58 -8.66
C MET A 151 -16.83 11.97 -9.83
N ARG A 152 -18.10 12.22 -9.59
CA ARG A 152 -19.01 12.79 -10.55
C ARG A 152 -18.77 14.30 -10.64
N LYS A 153 -18.81 14.86 -11.86
CA LYS A 153 -18.58 16.30 -12.10
C LYS A 153 -19.69 17.19 -11.52
N ASP A 154 -20.88 16.64 -11.31
CA ASP A 154 -22.03 17.30 -10.70
C ASP A 154 -22.10 17.13 -9.18
N SER A 155 -21.12 16.48 -8.54
CA SER A 155 -21.07 16.33 -7.07
C SER A 155 -20.71 17.68 -6.41
N LYS A 156 -21.30 17.94 -5.22
CA LYS A 156 -20.98 19.14 -4.44
C LYS A 156 -19.49 19.32 -4.21
N ALA A 157 -18.78 18.23 -3.90
CA ALA A 157 -17.34 18.26 -3.69
C ALA A 157 -16.56 18.65 -4.95
N TYR A 158 -17.01 18.25 -6.15
CA TYR A 158 -16.38 18.68 -7.40
C TYR A 158 -16.54 20.18 -7.63
N LEU A 159 -17.71 20.72 -7.30
CA LEU A 159 -18.00 22.15 -7.46
C LEU A 159 -17.14 23.04 -6.55
N VAL A 160 -16.76 22.57 -5.37
CA VAL A 160 -15.87 23.29 -4.45
C VAL A 160 -14.38 23.01 -4.68
N GLY A 161 -14.03 22.37 -5.79
CA GLY A 161 -12.63 22.24 -6.20
C GLY A 161 -11.96 20.91 -5.89
N ILE A 162 -12.61 19.95 -5.23
CA ILE A 162 -12.05 18.62 -4.98
C ILE A 162 -12.02 17.83 -6.28
N ARG A 163 -10.95 17.02 -6.48
CA ARG A 163 -10.70 16.29 -7.74
C ARG A 163 -10.42 14.81 -7.51
N PRO A 164 -10.61 13.94 -8.53
CA PRO A 164 -10.08 12.58 -8.50
C PRO A 164 -8.57 12.58 -8.31
N ASN A 165 -8.08 11.66 -7.51
CA ASN A 165 -6.72 11.48 -7.00
C ASN A 165 -6.34 12.37 -5.81
N ASP A 166 -7.17 13.31 -5.38
CA ASP A 166 -6.93 14.01 -4.12
C ASP A 166 -6.95 13.01 -2.94
N ILE A 167 -6.22 13.37 -1.89
CA ILE A 167 -6.13 12.58 -0.67
C ILE A 167 -6.67 13.42 0.48
N ILE A 168 -7.71 12.90 1.12
CA ILE A 168 -8.30 13.52 2.30
C ILE A 168 -7.46 13.08 3.50
N LEU A 169 -6.88 14.04 4.19
CA LEU A 169 -6.07 13.84 5.39
C LEU A 169 -6.90 13.98 6.65
N SER A 170 -7.87 14.90 6.65
CA SER A 170 -8.77 15.12 7.78
C SER A 170 -10.14 15.60 7.30
N ILE A 171 -11.15 15.41 8.17
CA ILE A 171 -12.49 15.97 8.02
C ILE A 171 -12.85 16.67 9.32
N ASN A 172 -13.27 17.93 9.25
CA ASN A 172 -13.57 18.74 10.43
C ASN A 172 -12.40 18.72 11.45
N ASN A 173 -11.15 18.81 10.96
CA ASN A 173 -9.90 18.72 11.71
C ASN A 173 -9.63 17.35 12.39
N ILE A 174 -10.44 16.34 12.13
CA ILE A 174 -10.23 14.98 12.64
C ILE A 174 -9.50 14.18 11.56
N PRO A 175 -8.29 13.64 11.84
CA PRO A 175 -7.55 12.83 10.89
C PRO A 175 -8.33 11.59 10.45
N VAL A 176 -8.28 11.27 9.14
CA VAL A 176 -8.91 10.08 8.57
C VAL A 176 -7.87 9.24 7.83
N GLN A 177 -7.78 7.95 8.19
CA GLN A 177 -6.81 7.01 7.61
C GLN A 177 -7.50 5.81 6.96
N LYS A 178 -8.65 5.42 7.48
CA LYS A 178 -9.46 4.30 7.03
C LYS A 178 -10.85 4.76 6.63
N ILE A 179 -11.49 4.01 5.75
CA ILE A 179 -12.90 4.28 5.36
C ILE A 179 -13.82 4.31 6.57
N LYS A 180 -13.52 3.49 7.61
CA LYS A 180 -14.28 3.50 8.86
C LYS A 180 -14.19 4.83 9.60
N ASP A 181 -13.05 5.50 9.58
CA ASP A 181 -12.88 6.83 10.18
C ASP A 181 -13.76 7.84 9.46
N LEU A 182 -13.80 7.78 8.12
CA LEU A 182 -14.68 8.58 7.28
C LEU A 182 -16.16 8.38 7.65
N GLU A 183 -16.59 7.14 7.90
CA GLU A 183 -17.95 6.81 8.33
C GLU A 183 -18.28 7.44 9.69
N ILE A 184 -17.37 7.33 10.65
CA ILE A 184 -17.55 7.85 12.01
C ILE A 184 -17.63 9.37 12.01
N VAL A 185 -16.69 10.03 11.30
CA VAL A 185 -16.60 11.50 11.30
C VAL A 185 -17.74 12.11 10.51
N SER A 186 -18.12 11.53 9.37
CA SER A 186 -19.22 12.05 8.54
C SER A 186 -20.61 11.75 9.10
N GLY A 187 -20.75 10.76 9.99
CA GLY A 187 -22.02 10.40 10.63
C GLY A 187 -22.33 11.16 11.89
N LYS A 188 -21.32 11.81 12.52
CA LYS A 188 -21.47 12.46 13.83
C LYS A 188 -22.05 13.86 13.80
N ASN A 189 -22.07 14.54 12.66
CA ASN A 189 -22.49 15.94 12.55
C ASN A 189 -23.40 16.16 11.35
N ASP A 190 -24.54 16.82 11.58
CA ASP A 190 -25.39 17.42 10.53
C ASP A 190 -24.79 18.70 9.95
N SER A 191 -23.63 19.13 10.44
CA SER A 191 -22.88 20.30 9.98
C SER A 191 -22.12 20.03 8.67
N GLU A 192 -21.63 21.09 8.05
CA GLU A 192 -20.81 21.07 6.85
C GLU A 192 -19.58 20.15 7.00
N LEU A 193 -19.25 19.37 5.97
CA LEU A 193 -18.05 18.53 5.95
C LEU A 193 -16.91 19.34 5.32
N VAL A 194 -15.96 19.80 6.14
CA VAL A 194 -14.74 20.48 5.70
C VAL A 194 -13.63 19.41 5.53
N MET A 195 -13.14 19.24 4.31
CA MET A 195 -12.08 18.26 3.96
C MET A 195 -10.76 19.00 3.74
N HIS A 196 -9.69 18.45 4.29
CA HIS A 196 -8.31 18.91 4.11
C HIS A 196 -7.42 17.79 3.57
#